data_4c12d9a2835d2a4f21d408e26937b4ab
#
_entry.id   4c12d9a2835d2a4f21d408e26937b4ab
#
_cell.length_a   1.000
_cell.length_b   1.000
_cell.length_c   1.000
_cell.angle_alpha   90.00
_cell.angle_beta   90.00
_cell.angle_gamma   90.00
#
_symmetry.space_group_name_H-M   'P 1'
#
loop_
_entity.id
_entity.type
_entity.pdbx_description
1 polymer ?
#
loop_
_entity_poly.entity_id
_entity_poly.type
_entity_poly.pdbx_seq_one_letter_code
_entity_poly.pdbx_strand_id
1 'polypeptide(L)'
;GFGYLMSCQEPVYGENKQAKAVVQELLNKVVSAGYAKKATVGSLSGYSTPLVKEKVDDFKYLKVLAERYGMNVFAVDGELIFDDVLSGGSPILSLTVGMGLMSFSRRVGLQGQVGEVEIWGRDEKQHFIKGGATRVTVCGAGDTAAQLATKFKKTSLREYSEFVRTDQECVTLAQARLNALAMNFVAGSGTCVGIPELIPGRFIEIKGLDGDSVGTYFISKVHHRFNQEGYSTQFEVKGAKA
;
A
#
# COMPACT_ATOMS: atom_id res chain seq x y z
N GLY A 1 -3.71 -19.36 -3.21
CA GLY A 1 -4.07 -18.40 -2.20
C GLY A 1 -5.33 -17.62 -2.51
N PHE A 2 -5.27 -16.58 -3.31
CA PHE A 2 -6.43 -15.69 -3.55
C PHE A 2 -7.60 -16.38 -4.26
N GLY A 3 -7.36 -17.32 -5.16
CA GLY A 3 -8.42 -18.10 -5.80
C GLY A 3 -9.32 -18.85 -4.80
N TYR A 4 -8.74 -19.37 -3.73
CA TYR A 4 -9.50 -20.00 -2.66
C TYR A 4 -10.41 -19.00 -1.91
N LEU A 5 -9.87 -17.82 -1.58
CA LEU A 5 -10.66 -16.74 -0.95
C LEU A 5 -11.83 -16.27 -1.83
N MET A 6 -11.66 -16.26 -3.16
CA MET A 6 -12.74 -15.93 -4.10
C MET A 6 -13.87 -16.98 -4.11
N SER A 7 -13.61 -18.21 -3.71
CA SER A 7 -14.62 -19.27 -3.61
C SER A 7 -15.34 -19.29 -2.26
N CYS A 8 -14.84 -18.61 -1.23
CA CYS A 8 -15.43 -18.57 0.12
C CYS A 8 -16.44 -17.44 0.21
N GLN A 9 -17.73 -17.77 0.33
CA GLN A 9 -18.85 -16.80 0.39
C GLN A 9 -19.61 -16.84 1.72
N GLU A 10 -19.11 -17.57 2.72
CA GLU A 10 -19.75 -17.64 4.03
C GLU A 10 -19.82 -16.27 4.70
N PRO A 11 -20.95 -15.92 5.34
CA PRO A 11 -21.05 -14.67 6.09
C PRO A 11 -20.09 -14.67 7.29
N VAL A 12 -19.54 -13.49 7.61
CA VAL A 12 -18.70 -13.30 8.79
C VAL A 12 -19.30 -12.20 9.65
N TYR A 13 -19.52 -12.51 10.93
CA TYR A 13 -20.01 -11.57 11.92
C TYR A 13 -18.94 -11.35 12.99
N GLY A 14 -18.44 -10.12 13.06
CA GLY A 14 -17.38 -9.74 13.98
C GLY A 14 -17.84 -8.72 15.02
N GLU A 15 -19.06 -8.84 15.57
CA GLU A 15 -19.64 -7.84 16.47
C GLU A 15 -18.78 -7.52 17.69
N ASN A 16 -18.06 -8.50 18.21
CA ASN A 16 -17.18 -8.32 19.38
C ASN A 16 -15.74 -8.71 19.11
N LYS A 17 -15.34 -8.86 17.83
CA LYS A 17 -13.97 -9.22 17.45
C LYS A 17 -13.20 -7.98 17.01
N GLN A 18 -11.97 -7.87 17.43
CA GLN A 18 -11.05 -6.88 16.86
C GLN A 18 -10.83 -7.14 15.36
N ALA A 19 -10.70 -6.10 14.58
CA ALA A 19 -10.49 -6.18 13.13
C ALA A 19 -9.33 -7.12 12.75
N LYS A 20 -8.23 -7.07 13.51
CA LYS A 20 -7.08 -7.96 13.34
C LYS A 20 -7.46 -9.43 13.44
N ALA A 21 -8.29 -9.80 14.41
CA ALA A 21 -8.72 -11.19 14.61
C ALA A 21 -9.58 -11.70 13.43
N VAL A 22 -10.47 -10.86 12.91
CA VAL A 22 -11.31 -11.20 11.75
C VAL A 22 -10.46 -11.40 10.50
N VAL A 23 -9.54 -10.49 10.22
CA VAL A 23 -8.63 -10.60 9.07
C VAL A 23 -7.74 -11.84 9.20
N GLN A 24 -7.19 -12.09 10.39
CA GLN A 24 -6.35 -13.27 10.65
C GLN A 24 -7.13 -14.57 10.44
N GLU A 25 -8.40 -14.63 10.88
CA GLU A 25 -9.27 -15.78 10.68
C GLU A 25 -9.50 -16.06 9.19
N LEU A 26 -9.81 -15.03 8.40
CA LEU A 26 -10.00 -15.16 6.96
C LEU A 26 -8.74 -15.67 6.25
N LEU A 27 -7.58 -15.11 6.59
CA LEU A 27 -6.31 -15.54 5.99
C LEU A 27 -5.90 -16.95 6.44
N ASN A 28 -6.17 -17.30 7.70
CA ASN A 28 -5.86 -18.64 8.23
C ASN A 28 -6.68 -19.75 7.57
N LYS A 29 -7.88 -19.47 7.05
CA LYS A 29 -8.64 -20.43 6.22
C LYS A 29 -7.80 -20.92 5.03
N VAL A 30 -7.07 -20.01 4.38
CA VAL A 30 -6.21 -20.32 3.22
C VAL A 30 -5.03 -21.19 3.64
N VAL A 31 -4.42 -20.86 4.79
CA VAL A 31 -3.30 -21.62 5.35
C VAL A 31 -3.75 -23.02 5.72
N SER A 32 -4.88 -23.14 6.43
CA SER A 32 -5.46 -24.44 6.84
C SER A 32 -5.86 -25.31 5.64
N ALA A 33 -6.28 -24.70 4.55
CA ALA A 33 -6.60 -25.40 3.30
C ALA A 33 -5.33 -25.77 2.47
N GLY A 34 -4.13 -25.44 2.93
CA GLY A 34 -2.87 -25.76 2.26
C GLY A 34 -2.49 -24.87 1.07
N TYR A 35 -3.21 -23.78 0.83
CA TYR A 35 -2.95 -22.88 -0.30
C TYR A 35 -1.98 -21.73 0.03
N ALA A 36 -1.57 -21.60 1.29
CA ALA A 36 -0.52 -20.70 1.74
C ALA A 36 0.26 -21.35 2.89
N LYS A 37 1.52 -20.95 3.06
CA LYS A 37 2.39 -21.45 4.14
C LYS A 37 2.13 -20.70 5.45
N LYS A 38 1.81 -19.41 5.35
CA LYS A 38 1.69 -18.50 6.50
C LYS A 38 0.77 -17.33 6.16
N ALA A 39 0.18 -16.73 7.20
CA ALA A 39 -0.57 -15.49 7.11
C ALA A 39 -0.04 -14.49 8.14
N THR A 40 0.25 -13.26 7.71
CA THR A 40 0.72 -12.17 8.56
C THR A 40 -0.25 -11.00 8.45
N VAL A 41 -0.68 -10.49 9.61
CA VAL A 41 -1.55 -9.31 9.73
C VAL A 41 -0.82 -8.26 10.54
N GLY A 42 -0.65 -7.08 9.95
CA GLY A 42 -0.04 -5.93 10.57
C GLY A 42 -0.84 -5.35 11.74
N SER A 43 -0.42 -4.20 12.21
CA SER A 43 -1.12 -3.53 13.32
C SER A 43 -2.41 -2.88 12.83
N LEU A 44 -3.54 -3.35 13.35
CA LEU A 44 -4.88 -2.78 13.12
C LEU A 44 -5.40 -2.24 14.45
N SER A 45 -4.76 -1.21 14.97
CA SER A 45 -5.17 -0.57 16.21
C SER A 45 -6.21 0.54 15.97
N GLY A 46 -7.15 0.68 16.87
CA GLY A 46 -8.02 1.85 16.94
C GLY A 46 -9.39 1.73 16.26
N TYR A 47 -9.77 0.56 15.74
CA TYR A 47 -11.06 0.39 15.08
C TYR A 47 -12.01 -0.48 15.90
N SER A 48 -13.10 0.12 16.40
CA SER A 48 -14.11 -0.52 17.25
C SER A 48 -15.41 -0.90 16.51
N THR A 49 -15.52 -0.57 15.23
CA THR A 49 -16.75 -0.78 14.48
C THR A 49 -16.98 -2.25 14.17
N PRO A 50 -18.21 -2.79 14.37
CA PRO A 50 -18.57 -4.15 13.99
C PRO A 50 -18.23 -4.47 12.54
N LEU A 51 -17.66 -5.64 12.31
CA LEU A 51 -17.30 -6.13 10.99
C LEU A 51 -18.33 -7.14 10.52
N VAL A 52 -19.05 -6.80 9.46
CA VAL A 52 -20.03 -7.67 8.84
C VAL A 52 -19.66 -7.91 7.39
N LYS A 53 -19.61 -9.17 6.99
CA LYS A 53 -19.46 -9.61 5.61
C LYS A 53 -20.75 -10.24 5.14
N GLU A 54 -21.39 -9.67 4.15
CA GLU A 54 -22.58 -10.21 3.52
C GLU A 54 -22.36 -10.38 2.02
N LYS A 55 -22.83 -11.49 1.45
CA LYS A 55 -22.97 -11.75 0.00
C LYS A 55 -21.75 -11.39 -0.88
N VAL A 56 -20.56 -11.35 -0.31
CA VAL A 56 -19.31 -11.14 -1.04
C VAL A 56 -18.32 -12.24 -0.72
N ASP A 57 -17.39 -12.51 -1.62
CA ASP A 57 -16.32 -13.46 -1.36
C ASP A 57 -15.28 -12.88 -0.38
N ASP A 58 -14.52 -13.77 0.28
CA ASP A 58 -13.54 -13.40 1.30
C ASP A 58 -12.45 -12.48 0.73
N PHE A 59 -12.08 -12.62 -0.55
CA PHE A 59 -11.07 -11.77 -1.16
C PHE A 59 -11.56 -10.33 -1.37
N LYS A 60 -12.79 -10.16 -1.87
CA LYS A 60 -13.39 -8.82 -1.99
C LYS A 60 -13.54 -8.17 -0.64
N TYR A 61 -13.98 -8.94 0.36
CA TYR A 61 -14.11 -8.42 1.71
C TYR A 61 -12.78 -7.99 2.30
N LEU A 62 -11.70 -8.78 2.14
CA LEU A 62 -10.35 -8.38 2.55
C LEU A 62 -9.88 -7.11 1.84
N LYS A 63 -10.22 -6.93 0.55
CA LYS A 63 -9.91 -5.68 -0.17
C LYS A 63 -10.64 -4.47 0.43
N VAL A 64 -11.94 -4.63 0.74
CA VAL A 64 -12.72 -3.58 1.40
C VAL A 64 -12.13 -3.23 2.77
N LEU A 65 -11.73 -4.24 3.56
CA LEU A 65 -11.06 -4.00 4.84
C LEU A 65 -9.69 -3.33 4.65
N ALA A 66 -8.92 -3.75 3.65
CA ALA A 66 -7.63 -3.14 3.35
C ALA A 66 -7.80 -1.65 2.99
N GLU A 67 -8.76 -1.32 2.16
CA GLU A 67 -9.07 0.07 1.81
C GLU A 67 -9.54 0.88 3.02
N ARG A 68 -10.42 0.29 3.86
CA ARG A 68 -10.93 0.90 5.09
C ARG A 68 -9.82 1.22 6.10
N TYR A 69 -8.82 0.34 6.23
CA TYR A 69 -7.75 0.48 7.21
C TYR A 69 -6.44 1.02 6.63
N GLY A 70 -6.42 1.37 5.35
CA GLY A 70 -5.22 1.84 4.65
C GLY A 70 -4.15 0.77 4.51
N MET A 71 -4.56 -0.50 4.46
CA MET A 71 -3.69 -1.65 4.36
C MET A 71 -3.60 -2.18 2.93
N ASN A 72 -2.68 -3.09 2.70
CA ASN A 72 -2.51 -3.79 1.43
C ASN A 72 -2.68 -5.30 1.64
N VAL A 73 -3.25 -5.97 0.65
CA VAL A 73 -3.36 -7.44 0.61
C VAL A 73 -2.53 -7.97 -0.53
N PHE A 74 -1.54 -8.78 -0.23
CA PHE A 74 -0.68 -9.38 -1.25
C PHE A 74 -0.14 -10.73 -0.80
N ALA A 75 0.44 -11.49 -1.74
CA ALA A 75 1.04 -12.79 -1.49
C ALA A 75 2.48 -12.81 -2.00
N VAL A 76 3.40 -13.24 -1.16
CA VAL A 76 4.84 -13.36 -1.47
C VAL A 76 5.36 -14.67 -0.89
N ASP A 77 6.06 -15.46 -1.69
CA ASP A 77 6.73 -16.71 -1.28
C ASP A 77 5.84 -17.70 -0.51
N GLY A 78 4.54 -17.69 -0.81
CA GLY A 78 3.54 -18.53 -0.15
C GLY A 78 3.03 -17.95 1.17
N GLU A 79 3.43 -16.76 1.54
CA GLU A 79 2.87 -16.00 2.66
C GLU A 79 1.78 -15.04 2.17
N LEU A 80 0.65 -14.98 2.88
CA LEU A 80 -0.39 -13.97 2.70
C LEU A 80 -0.16 -12.84 3.69
N ILE A 81 -0.11 -11.62 3.19
CA ILE A 81 0.20 -10.43 3.99
C ILE A 81 -0.94 -9.43 3.89
N PHE A 82 -1.39 -8.96 5.05
CA PHE A 82 -2.30 -7.83 5.21
C PHE A 82 -1.63 -6.79 6.08
N ASP A 83 -0.98 -5.80 5.47
CA ASP A 83 -0.16 -4.84 6.20
C ASP A 83 -0.05 -3.50 5.47
N ASP A 84 0.33 -2.45 6.21
CA ASP A 84 0.75 -1.18 5.62
C ASP A 84 2.20 -1.28 5.12
N VAL A 85 2.35 -1.67 3.86
CA VAL A 85 3.67 -1.82 3.24
C VAL A 85 4.33 -0.49 2.87
N LEU A 86 3.60 0.62 2.93
CA LEU A 86 4.11 1.92 2.50
C LEU A 86 4.85 2.66 3.62
N SER A 87 4.50 2.44 4.88
CA SER A 87 5.02 3.20 6.02
C SER A 87 6.36 2.73 6.58
N GLY A 88 6.90 1.58 6.17
CA GLY A 88 8.02 0.98 6.88
C GLY A 88 9.08 0.24 6.06
N GLY A 89 9.12 0.42 4.73
CA GLY A 89 10.00 -0.39 3.88
C GLY A 89 11.43 0.13 3.78
N SER A 90 12.41 -0.65 4.26
CA SER A 90 13.80 -0.49 3.84
C SER A 90 14.01 -1.09 2.45
N PRO A 91 14.87 -0.51 1.59
CA PRO A 91 15.23 -1.09 0.31
C PRO A 91 15.83 -2.49 0.49
N ILE A 92 15.36 -3.47 -0.27
CA ILE A 92 15.91 -4.84 -0.25
C ILE A 92 17.26 -4.92 -0.94
N LEU A 93 17.50 -4.03 -1.92
CA LEU A 93 18.76 -3.93 -2.66
C LEU A 93 18.89 -2.54 -3.31
N SER A 94 20.12 -2.21 -3.73
CA SER A 94 20.42 -1.02 -4.53
C SER A 94 20.75 -1.43 -5.96
N LEU A 95 20.14 -0.76 -6.93
CA LEU A 95 20.42 -0.92 -8.36
C LEU A 95 21.19 0.30 -8.84
N THR A 96 22.32 0.07 -9.47
CA THR A 96 23.16 1.14 -10.02
C THR A 96 23.25 1.01 -11.55
N VAL A 97 23.11 2.13 -12.25
CA VAL A 97 23.26 2.16 -13.71
C VAL A 97 24.68 1.73 -14.10
N GLY A 98 24.78 0.81 -15.06
CA GLY A 98 26.04 0.20 -15.47
C GLY A 98 26.54 -0.92 -14.57
N MET A 99 25.88 -1.16 -13.41
CA MET A 99 26.19 -2.26 -12.49
C MET A 99 24.93 -3.12 -12.25
N GLY A 100 24.40 -3.70 -13.32
CA GLY A 100 23.20 -4.54 -13.29
C GLY A 100 21.91 -3.84 -13.69
N LEU A 101 21.76 -2.53 -13.50
CA LEU A 101 20.68 -1.73 -14.04
C LEU A 101 20.99 -1.31 -15.47
N MET A 102 20.23 -1.81 -16.44
CA MET A 102 20.42 -1.55 -17.87
C MET A 102 19.74 -0.25 -18.31
N SER A 103 18.55 0.01 -17.80
CA SER A 103 17.78 1.22 -18.10
C SER A 103 16.88 1.59 -16.94
N PHE A 104 16.65 2.89 -16.76
CA PHE A 104 15.66 3.40 -15.85
C PHE A 104 15.10 4.71 -16.39
N SER A 105 13.80 4.85 -16.37
CA SER A 105 13.07 6.05 -16.75
C SER A 105 12.11 6.42 -15.64
N ARG A 106 12.09 7.70 -15.27
CA ARG A 106 11.17 8.18 -14.24
C ARG A 106 10.38 9.38 -14.75
N ARG A 107 9.17 9.51 -14.26
CA ARG A 107 8.29 10.65 -14.48
C ARG A 107 7.75 11.13 -13.13
N VAL A 108 7.76 12.45 -12.95
CA VAL A 108 7.21 13.14 -11.79
C VAL A 108 5.98 13.92 -12.24
N GLY A 109 4.88 13.81 -11.50
CA GLY A 109 3.62 14.48 -11.84
C GLY A 109 2.85 14.93 -10.62
N LEU A 110 2.40 16.18 -10.61
CA LEU A 110 1.58 16.75 -9.52
C LEU A 110 0.08 16.47 -9.68
N GLN A 111 -0.33 15.81 -10.75
CA GLN A 111 -1.75 15.52 -11.00
C GLN A 111 -2.32 14.63 -9.89
N GLY A 112 -3.44 15.05 -9.30
CA GLY A 112 -4.10 14.31 -8.23
C GLY A 112 -3.38 14.36 -6.88
N GLN A 113 -2.30 15.14 -6.75
CA GLN A 113 -1.61 15.34 -5.49
C GLN A 113 -2.28 16.39 -4.63
N VAL A 114 -2.29 16.20 -3.32
CA VAL A 114 -2.89 17.11 -2.34
C VAL A 114 -1.92 17.40 -1.21
N GLY A 115 -2.05 18.57 -0.60
CA GLY A 115 -1.27 18.97 0.58
C GLY A 115 -1.86 18.45 1.90
N GLU A 116 -3.14 18.11 1.89
CA GLU A 116 -3.88 17.69 3.08
C GLU A 116 -5.00 16.72 2.70
N VAL A 117 -5.23 15.73 3.54
CA VAL A 117 -6.44 14.90 3.51
C VAL A 117 -7.16 15.06 4.83
N GLU A 118 -8.44 15.37 4.79
CA GLU A 118 -9.34 15.48 5.96
C GLU A 118 -10.46 14.45 5.80
N ILE A 119 -10.60 13.57 6.79
CA ILE A 119 -11.67 12.57 6.84
C ILE A 119 -12.71 13.02 7.86
N TRP A 120 -13.95 12.95 7.45
CA TRP A 120 -15.12 13.22 8.29
C TRP A 120 -15.92 11.94 8.52
N GLY A 121 -16.56 11.84 9.67
CA GLY A 121 -17.42 10.72 10.00
C GLY A 121 -18.44 11.07 11.07
N ARG A 122 -19.07 10.05 11.65
CA ARG A 122 -19.96 10.18 12.79
C ARG A 122 -19.64 9.16 13.86
N ASP A 123 -19.64 9.60 15.12
CA ASP A 123 -19.53 8.71 16.27
C ASP A 123 -20.81 7.85 16.47
N GLU A 124 -20.82 7.00 17.47
CA GLU A 124 -21.98 6.18 17.82
C GLU A 124 -23.21 7.00 18.22
N LYS A 125 -23.01 8.23 18.70
CA LYS A 125 -24.07 9.18 19.09
C LYS A 125 -24.47 10.10 17.94
N GLN A 126 -23.98 9.85 16.71
CA GLN A 126 -24.25 10.63 15.51
C GLN A 126 -23.65 12.05 15.51
N HIS A 127 -22.72 12.37 16.42
CA HIS A 127 -21.99 13.63 16.37
C HIS A 127 -20.93 13.55 15.26
N PHE A 128 -20.65 14.71 14.65
CA PHE A 128 -19.58 14.81 13.65
C PHE A 128 -18.20 14.66 14.31
N ILE A 129 -17.40 13.81 13.71
CA ILE A 129 -16.00 13.60 14.04
C ILE A 129 -15.14 13.87 12.82
N LYS A 130 -13.89 14.24 13.01
CA LYS A 130 -12.96 14.49 11.92
C LYS A 130 -11.50 14.26 12.32
N GLY A 131 -10.68 14.00 11.33
CA GLY A 131 -9.23 13.95 11.49
C GLY A 131 -8.54 14.22 10.17
N GLY A 132 -7.32 14.72 10.23
CA GLY A 132 -6.57 15.11 9.04
C GLY A 132 -5.12 14.66 9.07
N ALA A 133 -4.51 14.61 7.89
CA ALA A 133 -3.09 14.35 7.70
C ALA A 133 -2.51 15.33 6.67
N THR A 134 -1.35 15.89 7.00
CA THR A 134 -0.64 16.88 6.17
C THR A 134 0.79 16.45 5.83
N ARG A 135 1.28 15.36 6.45
CA ARG A 135 2.63 14.87 6.29
C ARG A 135 2.65 13.46 5.73
N VAL A 136 3.29 13.28 4.59
CA VAL A 136 3.54 11.96 4.01
C VAL A 136 4.59 11.20 4.83
N THR A 137 4.28 9.98 5.22
CA THR A 137 5.15 9.12 6.04
C THR A 137 5.82 7.98 5.26
N VAL A 138 5.60 7.93 3.95
CA VAL A 138 6.22 6.92 3.06
C VAL A 138 7.74 7.08 3.01
N CYS A 139 8.43 5.95 2.92
CA CYS A 139 9.89 5.87 2.77
C CYS A 139 10.38 6.65 1.53
N GLY A 140 11.59 7.20 1.61
CA GLY A 140 12.28 7.91 0.54
C GLY A 140 12.87 9.23 0.99
N ALA A 141 13.87 9.72 0.24
CA ALA A 141 14.51 11.03 0.41
C ALA A 141 13.91 12.03 -0.58
N GLY A 142 14.09 13.32 -0.34
CA GLY A 142 13.62 14.40 -1.20
C GLY A 142 12.31 15.05 -0.74
N ASP A 143 11.81 15.99 -1.53
CA ASP A 143 10.56 16.69 -1.29
C ASP A 143 9.35 15.85 -1.70
N THR A 144 8.30 15.88 -0.87
CA THR A 144 7.04 15.24 -1.18
C THR A 144 6.20 16.12 -2.11
N ALA A 145 5.27 15.52 -2.86
CA ALA A 145 4.30 16.27 -3.64
C ALA A 145 3.48 17.25 -2.78
N ALA A 146 3.16 16.87 -1.55
CA ALA A 146 2.46 17.74 -0.60
C ALA A 146 3.25 19.01 -0.26
N GLN A 147 4.59 18.92 -0.14
CA GLN A 147 5.45 20.07 0.07
C GLN A 147 5.51 20.97 -1.18
N LEU A 148 5.63 20.38 -2.35
CA LEU A 148 5.61 21.12 -3.63
C LEU A 148 4.25 21.74 -3.91
N ALA A 149 3.15 21.00 -3.67
CA ALA A 149 1.80 21.51 -3.86
C ALA A 149 1.47 22.70 -2.93
N THR A 150 2.01 22.73 -1.71
CA THR A 150 1.84 23.85 -0.78
C THR A 150 2.62 25.11 -1.21
N LYS A 151 3.73 24.96 -1.97
CA LYS A 151 4.48 26.08 -2.57
C LYS A 151 3.69 26.77 -3.68
N PHE A 152 2.89 26.01 -4.44
CA PHE A 152 2.13 26.56 -5.57
C PHE A 152 0.70 26.92 -5.17
N LYS A 153 -0.01 26.00 -4.52
CA LYS A 153 -1.37 26.20 -4.05
C LYS A 153 -1.70 25.17 -2.98
N LYS A 154 -2.16 25.63 -1.82
CA LYS A 154 -2.63 24.71 -0.77
C LYS A 154 -3.87 23.97 -1.26
N THR A 155 -3.75 22.68 -1.49
CA THR A 155 -4.84 21.80 -1.91
C THR A 155 -5.21 20.85 -0.79
N SER A 156 -6.50 20.66 -0.55
CA SER A 156 -7.02 19.71 0.43
C SER A 156 -8.06 18.80 -0.20
N LEU A 157 -8.03 17.51 0.18
CA LEU A 157 -9.05 16.55 -0.13
C LEU A 157 -9.88 16.31 1.12
N ARG A 158 -11.21 16.39 1.00
CA ARG A 158 -12.15 16.08 2.08
C ARG A 158 -13.02 14.92 1.67
N GLU A 159 -13.04 13.88 2.51
CA GLU A 159 -13.85 12.69 2.29
C GLU A 159 -14.70 12.40 3.52
N TYR A 160 -15.92 11.91 3.30
CA TYR A 160 -16.77 11.37 4.35
C TYR A 160 -16.65 9.84 4.36
N SER A 161 -16.46 9.26 5.54
CA SER A 161 -16.40 7.82 5.73
C SER A 161 -17.47 7.36 6.72
N GLU A 162 -18.29 6.41 6.30
CA GLU A 162 -19.28 5.77 7.16
C GLU A 162 -18.66 4.77 8.16
N PHE A 163 -17.38 4.45 7.98
CA PHE A 163 -16.70 3.40 8.72
C PHE A 163 -15.96 3.87 9.96
N VAL A 164 -15.70 5.15 10.08
CA VAL A 164 -14.99 5.74 11.24
C VAL A 164 -15.98 6.11 12.34
N ARG A 165 -15.56 5.94 13.61
CA ARG A 165 -16.36 6.22 14.80
C ARG A 165 -15.64 7.09 15.82
N THR A 166 -14.34 7.34 15.61
CA THR A 166 -13.51 8.19 16.48
C THR A 166 -12.63 9.13 15.66
N ASP A 167 -12.24 10.27 16.26
CA ASP A 167 -11.29 11.20 15.61
C ASP A 167 -9.96 10.50 15.28
N GLN A 168 -9.50 9.59 16.11
CA GLN A 168 -8.27 8.82 15.85
C GLN A 168 -8.39 7.93 14.62
N GLU A 169 -9.53 7.29 14.39
CA GLU A 169 -9.79 6.53 13.17
C GLU A 169 -9.79 7.44 11.93
N CYS A 170 -10.36 8.64 12.05
CA CYS A 170 -10.30 9.64 10.97
C CYS A 170 -8.85 10.02 10.64
N VAL A 171 -8.01 10.28 11.64
CA VAL A 171 -6.59 10.60 11.44
C VAL A 171 -5.84 9.42 10.76
N THR A 172 -6.06 8.21 11.22
CA THR A 172 -5.42 7.01 10.65
C THR A 172 -5.79 6.81 9.19
N LEU A 173 -7.08 6.94 8.87
CA LEU A 173 -7.56 6.81 7.49
C LEU A 173 -7.06 7.98 6.61
N ALA A 174 -7.04 9.21 7.14
CA ALA A 174 -6.49 10.37 6.44
C ALA A 174 -5.00 10.18 6.10
N GLN A 175 -4.22 9.64 7.03
CA GLN A 175 -2.80 9.33 6.81
C GLN A 175 -2.61 8.28 5.71
N ALA A 176 -3.40 7.21 5.74
CA ALA A 176 -3.35 6.16 4.72
C ALA A 176 -3.73 6.70 3.33
N ARG A 177 -4.78 7.53 3.25
CA ARG A 177 -5.21 8.18 2.00
C ARG A 177 -4.15 9.14 1.46
N LEU A 178 -3.54 9.96 2.32
CA LEU A 178 -2.46 10.86 1.92
C LEU A 178 -1.24 10.10 1.40
N ASN A 179 -0.83 9.03 2.07
CA ASN A 179 0.28 8.17 1.63
C ASN A 179 -0.03 7.51 0.27
N ALA A 180 -1.24 6.98 0.09
CA ALA A 180 -1.65 6.35 -1.16
C ALA A 180 -1.66 7.34 -2.36
N LEU A 181 -2.13 8.57 -2.14
CA LEU A 181 -2.08 9.63 -3.15
C LEU A 181 -0.64 10.04 -3.46
N ALA A 182 0.18 10.19 -2.42
CA ALA A 182 1.60 10.55 -2.57
C ALA A 182 2.37 9.52 -3.42
N MET A 183 2.04 8.25 -3.34
CA MET A 183 2.67 7.18 -4.15
C MET A 183 2.46 7.31 -5.66
N ASN A 184 1.56 8.17 -6.10
CA ASN A 184 1.39 8.47 -7.52
C ASN A 184 2.21 9.68 -7.99
N PHE A 185 3.00 10.31 -7.09
CA PHE A 185 3.83 11.47 -7.42
C PHE A 185 4.98 11.11 -8.37
N VAL A 186 5.62 9.98 -8.14
CA VAL A 186 6.68 9.45 -9.00
C VAL A 186 6.25 8.10 -9.56
N ALA A 187 6.36 7.94 -10.86
CA ALA A 187 6.24 6.68 -11.56
C ALA A 187 7.52 6.40 -12.34
N GLY A 188 7.99 5.17 -12.33
CA GLY A 188 9.19 4.79 -13.06
C GLY A 188 9.12 3.37 -13.59
N SER A 189 9.98 3.08 -14.55
CA SER A 189 10.18 1.73 -15.07
C SER A 189 11.65 1.50 -15.38
N GLY A 190 12.09 0.27 -15.20
CA GLY A 190 13.48 -0.09 -15.46
C GLY A 190 13.62 -1.53 -15.91
N THR A 191 14.81 -1.80 -16.44
CA THR A 191 15.25 -3.15 -16.80
C THR A 191 16.61 -3.41 -16.17
N CYS A 192 16.78 -4.56 -15.55
CA CYS A 192 18.04 -4.98 -14.97
C CYS A 192 18.38 -6.42 -15.34
N VAL A 193 19.58 -6.87 -15.00
CA VAL A 193 19.92 -8.30 -15.01
C VAL A 193 18.91 -9.09 -14.19
N GLY A 194 18.76 -10.37 -14.44
CA GLY A 194 17.80 -11.20 -13.72
C GLY A 194 18.10 -11.25 -12.22
N ILE A 195 17.19 -10.74 -11.41
CA ILE A 195 17.28 -10.71 -9.95
C ILE A 195 15.99 -11.28 -9.39
N PRO A 196 15.97 -12.54 -8.90
CA PRO A 196 14.76 -13.20 -8.41
C PRO A 196 14.11 -12.49 -7.20
N GLU A 197 14.92 -11.79 -6.39
CA GLU A 197 14.49 -11.05 -5.20
C GLU A 197 13.66 -9.81 -5.51
N LEU A 198 13.69 -9.34 -6.77
CA LEU A 198 12.81 -8.25 -7.20
C LEU A 198 11.39 -8.76 -7.32
N ILE A 199 10.57 -8.44 -6.33
CA ILE A 199 9.15 -8.82 -6.26
C ILE A 199 8.31 -7.60 -5.90
N PRO A 200 7.05 -7.52 -6.35
CA PRO A 200 6.14 -6.44 -5.97
C PRO A 200 5.94 -6.36 -4.45
N GLY A 201 5.65 -5.16 -3.93
CA GLY A 201 5.45 -4.96 -2.51
C GLY A 201 6.72 -4.70 -1.69
N ARG A 202 7.87 -4.53 -2.35
CA ARG A 202 9.17 -4.23 -1.73
C ARG A 202 9.69 -2.88 -2.19
N PHE A 203 10.68 -2.37 -1.46
CA PHE A 203 11.39 -1.15 -1.84
C PHE A 203 12.75 -1.47 -2.44
N ILE A 204 13.15 -0.70 -3.42
CA ILE A 204 14.51 -0.70 -4.00
C ILE A 204 15.09 0.71 -3.97
N GLU A 205 16.40 0.78 -3.94
CA GLU A 205 17.14 2.02 -4.09
C GLU A 205 17.75 2.07 -5.50
N ILE A 206 17.58 3.17 -6.20
CA ILE A 206 18.21 3.43 -7.50
C ILE A 206 19.34 4.41 -7.31
N LYS A 207 20.54 4.10 -7.86
CA LYS A 207 21.76 4.91 -7.79
C LYS A 207 22.40 5.09 -9.16
N GLY A 208 23.35 6.05 -9.26
CA GLY A 208 24.19 6.23 -10.45
C GLY A 208 23.48 6.88 -11.64
N LEU A 209 22.37 7.55 -11.40
CA LEU A 209 21.70 8.44 -12.34
C LEU A 209 22.04 9.89 -12.00
N ASP A 210 21.97 10.77 -12.99
CA ASP A 210 22.17 12.20 -12.75
C ASP A 210 21.08 12.77 -11.84
N GLY A 211 21.51 13.52 -10.82
CA GLY A 211 20.68 14.36 -9.98
C GLY A 211 19.48 13.67 -9.31
N ASP A 212 18.30 14.08 -9.70
CA ASP A 212 17.03 13.81 -9.02
C ASP A 212 16.50 12.37 -9.14
N SER A 213 17.12 11.49 -9.93
CA SER A 213 16.62 10.12 -10.15
C SER A 213 17.12 9.12 -9.12
N VAL A 214 18.06 9.51 -8.27
CA VAL A 214 18.52 8.72 -7.14
C VAL A 214 17.46 8.71 -6.05
N GLY A 215 17.05 7.54 -5.57
CA GLY A 215 16.04 7.48 -4.52
C GLY A 215 15.55 6.09 -4.21
N THR A 216 14.66 6.04 -3.22
CA THR A 216 13.99 4.81 -2.80
C THR A 216 12.61 4.74 -3.45
N TYR A 217 12.33 3.63 -4.11
CA TYR A 217 11.11 3.40 -4.87
C TYR A 217 10.42 2.12 -4.43
N PHE A 218 9.11 2.13 -4.42
CA PHE A 218 8.25 0.98 -4.19
C PHE A 218 8.02 0.21 -5.49
N ILE A 219 8.28 -1.08 -5.49
CA ILE A 219 8.06 -1.96 -6.65
C ILE A 219 6.56 -2.26 -6.76
N SER A 220 5.92 -1.76 -7.80
CA SER A 220 4.50 -2.00 -8.07
C SER A 220 4.25 -3.22 -8.95
N LYS A 221 5.19 -3.51 -9.87
CA LYS A 221 5.09 -4.63 -10.80
C LYS A 221 6.47 -5.13 -11.19
N VAL A 222 6.57 -6.44 -11.41
CA VAL A 222 7.80 -7.08 -11.90
C VAL A 222 7.44 -8.10 -12.98
N HIS A 223 8.29 -8.18 -13.98
CA HIS A 223 8.23 -9.18 -15.03
C HIS A 223 9.61 -9.82 -15.22
N HIS A 224 9.74 -11.07 -14.84
CA HIS A 224 10.94 -11.88 -15.06
C HIS A 224 10.88 -12.55 -16.42
N ARG A 225 11.94 -12.40 -17.21
CA ARG A 225 12.04 -12.96 -18.56
C ARG A 225 13.26 -13.85 -18.69
N PHE A 226 13.00 -15.10 -19.03
CA PHE A 226 14.02 -16.07 -19.43
C PHE A 226 13.91 -16.32 -20.92
N ASN A 227 14.99 -16.13 -21.65
CA ASN A 227 15.06 -16.43 -23.09
C ASN A 227 16.48 -16.86 -23.48
N GLN A 228 16.74 -17.02 -24.77
CA GLN A 228 18.07 -17.41 -25.30
C GLN A 228 19.16 -16.37 -25.01
N GLU A 229 18.78 -15.10 -24.78
CA GLU A 229 19.69 -14.00 -24.44
C GLU A 229 20.03 -13.94 -22.94
N GLY A 230 19.39 -14.80 -22.14
CA GLY A 230 19.60 -14.89 -20.70
C GLY A 230 18.40 -14.54 -19.85
N TYR A 231 18.68 -14.15 -18.59
CA TYR A 231 17.69 -13.78 -17.60
C TYR A 231 17.71 -12.27 -17.36
N SER A 232 16.57 -11.62 -17.55
CA SER A 232 16.39 -10.20 -17.30
C SER A 232 15.13 -9.95 -16.46
N THR A 233 15.11 -8.85 -15.73
CA THR A 233 13.97 -8.43 -14.91
C THR A 233 13.55 -7.01 -15.33
N GLN A 234 12.30 -6.87 -15.74
CA GLN A 234 11.65 -5.58 -15.96
C GLN A 234 10.81 -5.24 -14.74
N PHE A 235 10.80 -4.00 -14.31
CA PHE A 235 10.04 -3.57 -13.14
C PHE A 235 9.42 -2.19 -13.33
N GLU A 236 8.28 -1.99 -12.68
CA GLU A 236 7.62 -0.70 -12.53
C GLU A 236 7.66 -0.29 -11.06
N VAL A 237 7.93 0.99 -10.84
CA VAL A 237 8.04 1.53 -9.48
C VAL A 237 7.19 2.77 -9.29
N LYS A 238 6.88 3.04 -8.03
CA LYS A 238 6.22 4.26 -7.55
C LYS A 238 7.03 4.90 -6.44
N GLY A 239 6.86 6.21 -6.26
CA GLY A 239 7.51 6.95 -5.18
C GLY A 239 6.70 8.16 -4.73
N ALA A 240 6.83 8.49 -3.46
CA ALA A 240 6.13 9.62 -2.84
C ALA A 240 7.01 10.87 -2.72
N LYS A 241 8.26 10.77 -3.08
CA LYS A 241 9.27 11.84 -2.95
C LYS A 241 10.14 11.90 -4.20
N ALA A 242 10.57 13.12 -4.56
CA ALA A 242 11.43 13.40 -5.69
C ALA A 242 12.51 14.41 -5.31
#